data_fbcb817f62ee3efaf40bc57cb1ea5059
#
_entry.id   fbcb817f62ee3efaf40bc57cb1ea5059
#
_cell.length_a   1.000
_cell.length_b   1.000
_cell.length_c   1.000
_cell.angle_alpha   90.00
_cell.angle_beta   90.00
_cell.angle_gamma   90.00
#
_symmetry.space_group_name_H-M   'P 1'
#
loop_
_entity.id
_entity.type
_entity.pdbx_description
1 polymer ?
#
loop_
_entity_poly.entity_id
_entity_poly.type
_entity_poly.pdbx_seq_one_letter_code
_entity_poly.pdbx_strand_id
1 'polypeptide(L)'
;LLVYLIIKEKGKESIWILIIIGLVVGCCDMGSVHLFKNTFQRLRPCHFFDDVRLVTEKCGGQYGFISSHASNVFGLAIIVGKIMNRQILFVVLFIWATVVAYSRVYLGVHYPLDILGGMLWGTFVALIIFSLYKKYKI
;
A
#
# COMPACT_ATOMS: atom_id res chain seq x y z
N LEU A 1 4.70 16.63 -4.70
CA LEU A 1 5.19 17.12 -3.41
C LEU A 1 6.19 16.13 -2.78
N LEU A 2 5.83 14.86 -2.55
CA LEU A 2 6.70 13.87 -1.88
C LEU A 2 8.04 13.66 -2.60
N VAL A 3 8.02 13.44 -3.93
CA VAL A 3 9.24 13.28 -4.75
C VAL A 3 10.14 14.51 -4.64
N TYR A 4 9.58 15.71 -4.68
CA TYR A 4 10.34 16.95 -4.49
C TYR A 4 11.03 17.01 -3.13
N LEU A 5 10.33 16.63 -2.04
CA LEU A 5 10.91 16.58 -0.71
C LEU A 5 12.08 15.58 -0.62
N ILE A 6 11.92 14.39 -1.22
CA ILE A 6 12.97 13.38 -1.26
C ILE A 6 14.21 13.92 -2.00
N ILE A 7 14.02 14.50 -3.19
CA ILE A 7 15.13 15.07 -3.98
C ILE A 7 15.83 16.19 -3.22
N LYS A 8 15.06 17.10 -2.63
CA LYS A 8 15.60 18.25 -1.88
C LYS A 8 16.44 17.83 -0.67
N GLU A 9 16.03 16.78 0.05
CA GLU A 9 16.70 16.35 1.29
C GLU A 9 17.81 15.33 1.07
N LYS A 10 17.68 14.47 0.06
CA LYS A 10 18.60 13.35 -0.16
C LYS A 10 19.54 13.54 -1.37
N GLY A 11 19.34 14.60 -2.15
CA GLY A 11 20.20 14.91 -3.27
C GLY A 11 20.38 13.72 -4.21
N LYS A 12 21.63 13.33 -4.48
CA LYS A 12 21.97 12.21 -5.39
C LYS A 12 21.45 10.85 -4.93
N GLU A 13 21.27 10.64 -3.63
CA GLU A 13 20.72 9.40 -3.08
C GLU A 13 19.22 9.23 -3.41
N SER A 14 18.53 10.31 -3.80
CA SER A 14 17.10 10.27 -4.11
C SER A 14 16.75 9.27 -5.21
N ILE A 15 17.62 9.05 -6.20
CA ILE A 15 17.38 8.08 -7.27
C ILE A 15 17.24 6.66 -6.69
N TRP A 16 18.16 6.27 -5.80
CA TRP A 16 18.09 4.96 -5.16
C TRP A 16 16.87 4.81 -4.25
N ILE A 17 16.53 5.89 -3.55
CA ILE A 17 15.32 5.91 -2.69
C ILE A 17 14.05 5.74 -3.53
N LEU A 18 13.95 6.40 -4.68
CA LEU A 18 12.81 6.26 -5.58
C LEU A 18 12.71 4.85 -6.17
N ILE A 19 13.85 4.22 -6.52
CA ILE A 19 13.90 2.82 -6.95
C ILE A 19 13.40 1.88 -5.84
N ILE A 20 13.85 2.10 -4.59
CA ILE A 20 13.41 1.31 -3.43
C ILE A 20 11.91 1.47 -3.19
N ILE A 21 11.37 2.69 -3.30
CA ILE A 21 9.92 2.94 -3.19
C ILE A 21 9.17 2.18 -4.30
N GLY A 22 9.64 2.25 -5.54
CA GLY A 22 9.06 1.47 -6.66
C GLY A 22 9.08 -0.02 -6.41
N LEU A 23 10.19 -0.55 -5.85
CA LEU A 23 10.33 -1.96 -5.48
C LEU A 23 9.31 -2.36 -4.39
N VAL A 24 9.16 -1.54 -3.35
CA VAL A 24 8.17 -1.79 -2.28
C VAL A 24 6.77 -1.87 -2.87
N VAL A 25 6.36 -0.86 -3.66
CA VAL A 25 5.02 -0.82 -4.26
C VAL A 25 4.80 -2.00 -5.21
N GLY A 26 5.78 -2.32 -6.05
CA GLY A 26 5.73 -3.49 -6.95
C GLY A 26 5.57 -4.81 -6.19
N CYS A 27 6.36 -5.04 -5.14
CA CYS A 27 6.24 -6.24 -4.29
C CYS A 27 4.90 -6.29 -3.55
N CYS A 28 4.40 -5.15 -3.07
CA CYS A 28 3.10 -5.05 -2.41
C CYS A 28 1.97 -5.45 -3.38
N ASP A 29 1.97 -4.90 -4.59
CA ASP A 29 0.93 -5.17 -5.58
C ASP A 29 0.98 -6.61 -6.08
N MET A 30 2.14 -7.06 -6.55
CA MET A 30 2.34 -8.43 -7.04
C MET A 30 2.02 -9.46 -5.96
N GLY A 31 2.50 -9.27 -4.73
CA GLY A 31 2.22 -10.16 -3.61
C GLY A 31 0.73 -10.21 -3.27
N SER A 32 0.04 -9.05 -3.27
CA SER A 32 -1.40 -9.00 -3.02
C SER A 32 -2.22 -9.81 -4.03
N VAL A 33 -1.77 -9.85 -5.29
CA VAL A 33 -2.43 -10.61 -6.36
C VAL A 33 -2.05 -12.09 -6.30
N HIS A 34 -0.75 -12.40 -6.38
CA HIS A 34 -0.30 -13.77 -6.57
C HIS A 34 -0.37 -14.63 -5.31
N LEU A 35 -0.06 -14.06 -4.13
CA LEU A 35 -0.06 -14.82 -2.88
C LEU A 35 -1.43 -14.85 -2.21
N PHE A 36 -2.27 -13.82 -2.41
CA PHE A 36 -3.53 -13.70 -1.69
C PHE A 36 -4.76 -13.84 -2.59
N LYS A 37 -4.94 -12.97 -3.60
CA LYS A 37 -6.17 -12.99 -4.41
C LYS A 37 -6.35 -14.30 -5.17
N ASN A 38 -5.28 -14.78 -5.80
CA ASN A 38 -5.31 -16.04 -6.57
C ASN A 38 -5.45 -17.28 -5.68
N THR A 39 -5.02 -17.20 -4.41
CA THR A 39 -5.09 -18.31 -3.44
C THR A 39 -6.44 -18.36 -2.75
N PHE A 40 -6.87 -17.23 -2.17
CA PHE A 40 -8.11 -17.17 -1.38
C PHE A 40 -9.37 -17.02 -2.21
N GLN A 41 -9.29 -16.43 -3.40
CA GLN A 41 -10.38 -16.23 -4.35
C GLN A 41 -11.67 -15.67 -3.73
N ARG A 42 -11.53 -14.86 -2.66
CA ARG A 42 -12.68 -14.25 -1.98
C ARG A 42 -13.27 -13.14 -2.84
N LEU A 43 -14.54 -13.29 -3.20
CA LEU A 43 -15.28 -12.28 -3.96
C LEU A 43 -15.34 -10.95 -3.21
N ARG A 44 -15.32 -9.86 -3.97
CA ARG A 44 -15.56 -8.51 -3.42
C ARG A 44 -17.04 -8.38 -2.98
N PRO A 45 -17.35 -7.45 -2.03
CA PRO A 45 -18.74 -7.20 -1.63
C PRO A 45 -19.67 -6.99 -2.82
N CYS A 46 -19.25 -6.19 -3.78
CA CYS A 46 -20.00 -5.84 -4.99
C CYS A 46 -20.17 -6.98 -6.01
N HIS A 47 -19.48 -8.11 -5.86
CA HIS A 47 -19.70 -9.33 -6.65
C HIS A 47 -20.44 -10.40 -5.85
N PHE A 48 -20.60 -10.21 -4.55
CA PHE A 48 -21.25 -11.18 -3.67
C PHE A 48 -22.68 -10.80 -3.28
N PHE A 49 -22.94 -9.49 -3.09
CA PHE A 49 -24.25 -8.98 -2.71
C PHE A 49 -24.85 -8.12 -3.82
N ASP A 50 -26.10 -8.36 -4.17
CA ASP A 50 -26.81 -7.63 -5.24
C ASP A 50 -27.19 -6.19 -4.83
N ASP A 51 -27.29 -5.92 -3.52
CA ASP A 51 -27.76 -4.67 -2.93
C ASP A 51 -26.61 -3.76 -2.41
N VAL A 52 -25.36 -4.11 -2.69
CA VAL A 52 -24.21 -3.26 -2.29
C VAL A 52 -24.25 -1.95 -3.07
N ARG A 53 -24.33 -0.84 -2.33
CA ARG A 53 -24.18 0.49 -2.91
C ARG A 53 -22.75 0.69 -3.42
N LEU A 54 -22.57 0.60 -4.73
CA LEU A 54 -21.36 1.04 -5.40
C LEU A 54 -21.42 2.55 -5.60
N VAL A 55 -20.46 3.27 -5.00
CA VAL A 55 -20.32 4.74 -5.22
C VAL A 55 -19.76 5.02 -6.59
N THR A 56 -18.94 4.11 -7.13
CA THR A 56 -18.48 4.11 -8.51
C THR A 56 -19.13 2.95 -9.25
N GLU A 57 -19.58 3.16 -10.48
CA GLU A 57 -20.27 2.12 -11.28
C GLU A 57 -19.42 0.86 -11.57
N LYS A 58 -18.12 0.88 -11.19
CA LYS A 58 -17.18 -0.22 -11.47
C LYS A 58 -16.74 -0.90 -10.18
N CYS A 59 -17.03 -2.17 -10.04
CA CYS A 59 -16.53 -3.01 -8.94
C CYS A 59 -15.04 -3.35 -9.05
N GLY A 60 -14.48 -3.36 -10.25
CA GLY A 60 -13.11 -3.82 -10.51
C GLY A 60 -13.00 -5.34 -10.63
N GLY A 61 -11.80 -5.89 -10.39
CA GLY A 61 -11.56 -7.33 -10.49
C GLY A 61 -12.39 -8.16 -9.50
N GLN A 62 -12.53 -9.45 -9.78
CA GLN A 62 -13.41 -10.36 -9.06
C GLN A 62 -13.03 -10.56 -7.58
N TYR A 63 -11.73 -10.75 -7.29
CA TYR A 63 -11.26 -11.11 -5.96
C TYR A 63 -10.77 -9.89 -5.17
N GLY A 64 -11.11 -9.87 -3.87
CA GLY A 64 -10.90 -8.73 -2.96
C GLY A 64 -9.76 -8.91 -1.96
N PHE A 65 -9.53 -10.11 -1.44
CA PHE A 65 -8.57 -10.35 -0.36
C PHE A 65 -7.15 -10.61 -0.89
N ILE A 66 -6.20 -9.81 -0.50
CA ILE A 66 -6.17 -8.57 0.27
C ILE A 66 -6.32 -7.35 -0.63
N SER A 67 -6.55 -6.16 -0.05
CA SER A 67 -6.59 -4.92 -0.83
C SER A 67 -5.20 -4.48 -1.27
N SER A 68 -4.95 -4.49 -2.60
CA SER A 68 -3.70 -3.98 -3.17
C SER A 68 -3.51 -2.48 -2.91
N HIS A 69 -4.60 -1.69 -2.93
CA HIS A 69 -4.52 -0.26 -2.60
C HIS A 69 -4.02 -0.04 -1.17
N ALA A 70 -4.60 -0.77 -0.18
CA ALA A 70 -4.15 -0.67 1.20
C ALA A 70 -2.67 -1.11 1.32
N SER A 71 -2.29 -2.23 0.70
CA SER A 71 -0.92 -2.72 0.70
C SER A 71 0.07 -1.67 0.16
N ASN A 72 -0.24 -1.08 -0.98
CA ASN A 72 0.64 -0.11 -1.64
C ASN A 72 0.80 1.18 -0.83
N VAL A 73 -0.30 1.75 -0.30
CA VAL A 73 -0.22 3.03 0.42
C VAL A 73 0.42 2.87 1.80
N PHE A 74 0.18 1.76 2.51
CA PHE A 74 0.85 1.50 3.79
C PHE A 74 2.33 1.15 3.58
N GLY A 75 2.65 0.34 2.55
CA GLY A 75 4.04 0.07 2.17
C GLY A 75 4.81 1.36 1.87
N LEU A 76 4.21 2.26 1.09
CA LEU A 76 4.76 3.58 0.79
C LEU A 76 4.96 4.43 2.06
N ALA A 77 3.94 4.51 2.92
CA ALA A 77 4.01 5.31 4.15
C ALA A 77 5.14 4.83 5.08
N ILE A 78 5.27 3.50 5.25
CA ILE A 78 6.29 2.91 6.10
C ILE A 78 7.69 3.13 5.53
N ILE A 79 7.94 2.82 4.24
CA ILE A 79 9.29 2.92 3.67
C ILE A 79 9.77 4.37 3.64
N VAL A 80 8.92 5.32 3.23
CA VAL A 80 9.28 6.74 3.21
C VAL A 80 9.48 7.27 4.63
N GLY A 81 8.60 6.96 5.57
CA GLY A 81 8.73 7.38 6.96
C GLY A 81 10.04 6.89 7.60
N LYS A 82 10.45 5.64 7.31
CA LYS A 82 11.71 5.05 7.80
C LYS A 82 12.95 5.69 7.16
N ILE A 83 12.96 5.90 5.84
CA ILE A 83 14.12 6.47 5.12
C ILE A 83 14.30 7.96 5.42
N MET A 84 13.19 8.71 5.45
CA MET A 84 13.25 10.15 5.74
C MET A 84 13.49 10.46 7.21
N ASN A 85 13.21 9.50 8.09
CA ASN A 85 13.39 9.63 9.55
C ASN A 85 12.75 10.90 10.14
N ARG A 86 11.54 11.26 9.64
CA ARG A 86 10.77 12.42 10.08
C ARG A 86 9.43 11.99 10.63
N GLN A 87 9.25 12.11 11.94
CA GLN A 87 8.03 11.68 12.64
C GLN A 87 6.75 12.32 12.07
N ILE A 88 6.79 13.63 11.82
CA ILE A 88 5.62 14.34 11.27
C ILE A 88 5.26 13.81 9.87
N LEU A 89 6.26 13.62 9.00
CA LEU A 89 6.04 13.08 7.66
C LEU A 89 5.46 11.66 7.72
N PHE A 90 5.97 10.82 8.61
CA PHE A 90 5.45 9.47 8.84
C PHE A 90 3.96 9.51 9.26
N VAL A 91 3.62 10.34 10.24
CA VAL A 91 2.23 10.48 10.73
C VAL A 91 1.30 10.96 9.61
N VAL A 92 1.71 11.98 8.85
CA VAL A 92 0.92 12.50 7.72
C VAL A 92 0.69 11.42 6.66
N LEU A 93 1.73 10.68 6.27
CA LEU A 93 1.61 9.60 5.29
C LEU A 93 0.76 8.43 5.81
N PHE A 94 0.86 8.11 7.10
CA PHE A 94 0.07 7.05 7.72
C PHE A 94 -1.42 7.41 7.76
N ILE A 95 -1.76 8.65 8.13
CA ILE A 95 -3.14 9.16 8.09
C ILE A 95 -3.66 9.13 6.65
N TRP A 96 -2.88 9.63 5.69
CA TRP A 96 -3.25 9.59 4.28
C TRP A 96 -3.49 8.15 3.80
N ALA A 97 -2.60 7.21 4.12
CA ALA A 97 -2.77 5.81 3.78
C ALA A 97 -4.05 5.20 4.37
N THR A 98 -4.37 5.56 5.63
CA THR A 98 -5.61 5.14 6.30
C THR A 98 -6.85 5.65 5.57
N VAL A 99 -6.88 6.93 5.19
CA VAL A 99 -7.99 7.54 4.44
C VAL A 99 -8.17 6.86 3.07
N VAL A 100 -7.07 6.65 2.33
CA VAL A 100 -7.12 5.96 1.03
C VAL A 100 -7.59 4.52 1.19
N ALA A 101 -7.11 3.80 2.19
CA ALA A 101 -7.52 2.43 2.46
C ALA A 101 -9.00 2.34 2.87
N TYR A 102 -9.46 3.21 3.77
CA TYR A 102 -10.86 3.29 4.18
C TYR A 102 -11.79 3.63 3.01
N SER A 103 -11.35 4.50 2.10
CA SER A 103 -12.16 4.83 0.91
C SER A 103 -12.56 3.58 0.11
N ARG A 104 -11.79 2.50 0.13
CA ARG A 104 -12.11 1.24 -0.56
C ARG A 104 -13.29 0.51 0.05
N VAL A 105 -13.46 0.60 1.37
CA VAL A 105 -14.65 0.10 2.08
C VAL A 105 -15.85 0.98 1.77
N TYR A 106 -15.68 2.30 1.86
CA TYR A 106 -16.74 3.28 1.54
C TYR A 106 -17.28 3.11 0.11
N LEU A 107 -16.41 2.81 -0.86
CA LEU A 107 -16.77 2.57 -2.25
C LEU A 107 -17.50 1.21 -2.47
N GLY A 108 -17.60 0.35 -1.46
CA GLY A 108 -18.24 -0.97 -1.56
C GLY A 108 -17.42 -2.04 -2.29
N VAL A 109 -16.12 -1.78 -2.52
CA VAL A 109 -15.25 -2.69 -3.31
C VAL A 109 -14.36 -3.61 -2.48
N HIS A 110 -14.24 -3.37 -1.16
CA HIS A 110 -13.46 -4.19 -0.24
C HIS A 110 -14.13 -4.32 1.13
N TYR A 111 -13.94 -5.47 1.78
CA TYR A 111 -14.27 -5.64 3.19
C TYR A 111 -13.22 -4.98 4.09
N PRO A 112 -13.57 -4.60 5.33
CA PRO A 112 -12.59 -4.09 6.31
C PRO A 112 -11.39 -5.04 6.50
N LEU A 113 -11.62 -6.35 6.48
CA LEU A 113 -10.56 -7.35 6.62
C LEU A 113 -9.57 -7.35 5.44
N ASP A 114 -10.02 -6.98 4.22
CA ASP A 114 -9.13 -6.81 3.06
C ASP A 114 -8.15 -5.68 3.29
N ILE A 115 -8.62 -4.62 3.96
CA ILE A 115 -7.81 -3.44 4.29
C ILE A 115 -6.76 -3.79 5.35
N LEU A 116 -7.18 -4.47 6.42
CA LEU A 116 -6.26 -4.92 7.48
C LEU A 116 -5.19 -5.86 6.92
N GLY A 117 -5.58 -6.83 6.10
CA GLY A 117 -4.63 -7.73 5.44
C GLY A 117 -3.65 -6.97 4.53
N GLY A 118 -4.15 -6.00 3.75
CA GLY A 118 -3.31 -5.15 2.91
C GLY A 118 -2.34 -4.30 3.73
N MET A 119 -2.79 -3.69 4.82
CA MET A 119 -1.95 -2.92 5.73
C MET A 119 -0.81 -3.78 6.31
N LEU A 120 -1.12 -4.98 6.80
CA LEU A 120 -0.13 -5.89 7.38
C LEU A 120 0.89 -6.32 6.32
N TRP A 121 0.44 -6.72 5.13
CA TRP A 121 1.31 -7.11 4.03
C TRP A 121 2.22 -5.97 3.57
N GLY A 122 1.66 -4.77 3.32
CA GLY A 122 2.44 -3.60 2.90
C GLY A 122 3.49 -3.19 3.94
N THR A 123 3.12 -3.23 5.23
CA THR A 123 4.05 -2.97 6.34
C THR A 123 5.17 -4.01 6.37
N PHE A 124 4.85 -5.30 6.26
CA PHE A 124 5.81 -6.40 6.26
C PHE A 124 6.84 -6.26 5.12
N VAL A 125 6.37 -6.05 3.89
CA VAL A 125 7.24 -5.86 2.71
C VAL A 125 8.15 -4.65 2.90
N ALA A 126 7.60 -3.52 3.34
CA ALA A 126 8.37 -2.29 3.55
C ALA A 126 9.45 -2.45 4.63
N LEU A 127 9.16 -3.17 5.74
CA LEU A 127 10.12 -3.42 6.81
C LEU A 127 11.27 -4.34 6.37
N ILE A 128 10.97 -5.39 5.58
CA ILE A 128 12.01 -6.27 5.02
C ILE A 128 12.93 -5.46 4.10
N ILE A 129 12.36 -4.73 3.14
CA ILE A 129 13.15 -3.93 2.18
C ILE A 129 13.95 -2.84 2.91
N PHE A 130 13.38 -2.20 3.92
CA PHE A 130 14.11 -1.23 4.74
C PHE A 130 15.28 -1.86 5.49
N SER A 131 15.10 -3.06 6.05
CA SER A 131 16.17 -3.79 6.74
C SER A 131 17.33 -4.13 5.80
N LEU A 132 17.02 -4.55 4.56
CA LEU A 132 18.02 -4.79 3.52
C LEU A 132 18.73 -3.49 3.11
N TYR A 133 17.98 -2.42 2.87
CA TYR A 133 18.53 -1.10 2.57
C TYR A 133 19.51 -0.63 3.65
N LYS A 134 19.13 -0.77 4.94
CA LYS A 134 19.99 -0.38 6.06
C LYS A 134 21.26 -1.25 6.16
N LYS A 135 21.15 -2.55 5.90
CA LYS A 135 22.27 -3.50 5.97
C LYS A 135 23.32 -3.23 4.89
N TYR A 136 22.90 -2.96 3.68
CA TYR A 136 23.80 -2.78 2.53
C TYR A 136 24.18 -1.31 2.29
N LYS A 137 23.58 -0.37 3.05
CA LYS A 137 23.87 1.07 2.99
C LYS A 137 24.04 1.59 1.54
N ILE A 138 23.06 1.23 0.69
CA ILE A 138 23.00 1.68 -0.69
C ILE A 138 22.66 3.17 -0.73
#